data_60bf17e77828d5caa139bb7ceee31429
#
_entry.id   60bf17e77828d5caa139bb7ceee31429
#
_cell.length_a   1.000
_cell.length_b   1.000
_cell.length_c   1.000
_cell.angle_alpha   90.00
_cell.angle_beta   90.00
_cell.angle_gamma   90.00
#
_symmetry.space_group_name_H-M   'P 1'
#
loop_
_entity.id
_entity.type
_entity.pdbx_description
1 polymer ?
#
loop_
_entity_poly.entity_id
_entity_poly.type
_entity_poly.pdbx_seq_one_letter_code
_entity_poly.pdbx_strand_id
1 'polypeptide(L)'
;MTQTTIYYRPIWTCGRYNEKAKVAIYYNLLTGMSYYFDSYSAMVIGEILSIPRNGEMILDAIAQKLNIAMESICPFFEQLEQMGIVSTILPTNNIISDYRKRVSEYNCQQEQAKERSTQEKLPYAISNAEQAYTDKVGGITSVMLELTYRCSEKCIHCYNIGATRNDEEISTRGNRDELTLEEYKQLIDDLYEQGLVKVCLTGGDPFSKAISWEIIDYLYNKGIAFDVFTNGQSIINDCKRLADYYPRLVGVSIYSGIPEVHDFITRIKGSWERSIEVIRQLSSLATPINIKCCVMAPNVKSYYMVADIAKEYGAISQFELNITDSIDGDTCVSKYLRLTPEQLEIVLRDDNTPMYVGKEAPNYGGQEKNMKQNPCGAGENSLCITPEGNVIPCCSFHAYFGNIKGSRISNILQNSEERTYWLGLSLEDYEECGKFEYCAYCNLCPGNNFVEHGTPLKASEVNCYMAKARFGLSQKLQHGHDPLQGKKLREKLAELPEYVPIAIQRENRKI
;
A
#
# COMPACT_ATOMS: atom_id res chain seq x y z
N MET A 1 -19.43 47.96 -2.69
CA MET A 1 -18.88 47.11 -1.65
C MET A 1 -18.72 45.74 -2.30
N THR A 2 -17.52 45.37 -2.68
CA THR A 2 -17.22 44.00 -3.16
C THR A 2 -17.50 43.04 -1.99
N GLN A 3 -18.40 42.11 -2.19
CA GLN A 3 -18.74 41.11 -1.19
C GLN A 3 -17.48 40.28 -0.96
N THR A 4 -16.90 40.31 0.23
CA THR A 4 -15.70 39.52 0.60
C THR A 4 -16.05 38.05 0.47
N THR A 5 -15.42 37.35 -0.47
CA THR A 5 -15.68 35.94 -0.64
C THR A 5 -14.93 35.15 0.44
N ILE A 6 -15.69 34.39 1.22
CA ILE A 6 -15.19 33.55 2.29
C ILE A 6 -15.12 32.10 1.79
N TYR A 7 -13.99 31.45 2.02
CA TYR A 7 -13.79 30.03 1.78
C TYR A 7 -13.49 29.30 3.09
N TYR A 8 -13.68 27.99 3.08
CA TYR A 8 -13.36 27.10 4.20
C TYR A 8 -12.41 26.00 3.75
N ARG A 9 -11.48 25.61 4.61
CA ARG A 9 -10.65 24.44 4.40
C ARG A 9 -11.44 23.20 4.83
N PRO A 10 -11.78 22.25 3.92
CA PRO A 10 -12.53 21.07 4.30
C PRO A 10 -11.78 20.15 5.30
N ILE A 11 -12.52 19.50 6.19
CA ILE A 11 -11.97 18.65 7.24
C ILE A 11 -11.24 17.41 6.70
N TRP A 12 -11.65 16.94 5.50
CA TRP A 12 -11.09 15.75 4.82
C TRP A 12 -9.87 16.07 3.95
N THR A 13 -9.15 17.11 4.27
CA THR A 13 -7.99 17.52 3.50
C THR A 13 -6.73 17.53 4.35
N CYS A 14 -5.62 17.17 3.74
CA CYS A 14 -4.30 17.32 4.34
C CYS A 14 -3.26 17.60 3.25
N GLY A 15 -2.03 17.84 3.64
CA GLY A 15 -0.96 18.09 2.69
C GLY A 15 0.19 18.84 3.31
N ARG A 16 1.15 19.18 2.48
CA ARG A 16 2.36 19.86 2.91
C ARG A 16 2.85 20.84 1.86
N TYR A 17 3.25 22.00 2.30
CA TYR A 17 4.06 22.95 1.54
C TYR A 17 5.52 22.84 1.96
N ASN A 18 6.43 22.68 1.00
CA ASN A 18 7.86 22.72 1.19
C ASN A 18 8.38 24.09 0.73
N GLU A 19 8.70 24.96 1.68
CA GLU A 19 9.13 26.33 1.41
C GLU A 19 10.47 26.38 0.65
N LYS A 20 11.39 25.47 0.97
CA LYS A 20 12.73 25.40 0.34
C LYS A 20 12.64 25.00 -1.13
N ALA A 21 11.82 23.99 -1.45
CA ALA A 21 11.62 23.53 -2.82
C ALA A 21 10.55 24.32 -3.57
N LYS A 22 9.75 25.15 -2.88
CA LYS A 22 8.59 25.90 -3.41
C LYS A 22 7.59 25.01 -4.11
N VAL A 23 7.29 23.87 -3.53
CA VAL A 23 6.31 22.91 -4.00
C VAL A 23 5.35 22.53 -2.89
N ALA A 24 4.14 22.11 -3.27
CA ALA A 24 3.15 21.58 -2.33
C ALA A 24 2.51 20.31 -2.87
N ILE A 25 2.16 19.42 -1.94
CA ILE A 25 1.25 18.30 -2.18
C ILE A 25 0.00 18.49 -1.34
N TYR A 26 -1.15 18.19 -1.91
CA TYR A 26 -2.44 18.31 -1.27
C TYR A 26 -3.28 17.08 -1.53
N TYR A 27 -3.93 16.56 -0.50
CA TYR A 27 -4.78 15.37 -0.57
C TYR A 27 -6.23 15.72 -0.28
N ASN A 28 -7.14 15.26 -1.14
CA ASN A 28 -8.56 15.14 -0.85
C ASN A 28 -8.82 13.69 -0.40
N LEU A 29 -8.93 13.47 0.90
CA LEU A 29 -8.97 12.15 1.52
C LEU A 29 -10.32 11.42 1.34
N LEU A 30 -11.39 12.12 0.92
CA LEU A 30 -12.67 11.48 0.59
C LEU A 30 -12.71 10.93 -0.83
N THR A 31 -12.05 11.61 -1.77
CA THR A 31 -12.00 11.18 -3.17
C THR A 31 -10.76 10.34 -3.49
N GLY A 32 -9.79 10.29 -2.56
CA GLY A 32 -8.49 9.66 -2.78
C GLY A 32 -7.57 10.39 -3.75
N MET A 33 -7.95 11.61 -4.18
CA MET A 33 -7.15 12.39 -5.13
C MET A 33 -6.01 13.12 -4.42
N SER A 34 -4.87 13.21 -5.11
CA SER A 34 -3.73 14.02 -4.71
C SER A 34 -3.34 14.99 -5.82
N TYR A 35 -2.88 16.16 -5.42
CA TYR A 35 -2.55 17.27 -6.31
C TYR A 35 -1.16 17.80 -5.99
N TYR A 36 -0.38 18.02 -7.03
CA TYR A 36 0.92 18.67 -6.95
C TYR A 36 0.83 20.11 -7.42
N PHE A 37 1.48 21.00 -6.68
CA PHE A 37 1.56 22.43 -7.00
C PHE A 37 3.01 22.90 -6.92
N ASP A 38 3.37 23.86 -7.77
CA ASP A 38 4.68 24.50 -7.75
C ASP A 38 4.58 26.02 -7.76
N SER A 39 5.71 26.68 -7.60
CA SER A 39 5.82 28.13 -7.72
C SER A 39 4.77 28.89 -6.89
N TYR A 40 4.06 29.83 -7.51
CA TYR A 40 3.02 30.63 -6.83
C TYR A 40 1.83 29.80 -6.36
N SER A 41 1.42 28.80 -7.13
CA SER A 41 0.31 27.93 -6.73
C SER A 41 0.63 27.17 -5.43
N ALA A 42 1.87 26.70 -5.28
CA ALA A 42 2.32 26.06 -4.06
C ALA A 42 2.30 27.01 -2.83
N MET A 43 2.64 28.27 -3.02
CA MET A 43 2.58 29.27 -1.94
C MET A 43 1.12 29.48 -1.48
N VAL A 44 0.17 29.59 -2.40
CA VAL A 44 -1.26 29.71 -2.07
C VAL A 44 -1.74 28.47 -1.32
N ILE A 45 -1.36 27.27 -1.78
CA ILE A 45 -1.67 26.02 -1.06
C ILE A 45 -1.04 26.00 0.32
N GLY A 46 0.17 26.55 0.47
CA GLY A 46 0.83 26.70 1.78
C GLY A 46 0.00 27.53 2.75
N GLU A 47 -0.56 28.64 2.29
CA GLU A 47 -1.46 29.47 3.10
C GLU A 47 -2.75 28.72 3.46
N ILE A 48 -3.38 28.03 2.51
CA ILE A 48 -4.55 27.18 2.78
C ILE A 48 -4.24 26.12 3.84
N LEU A 49 -3.09 25.46 3.73
CA LEU A 49 -2.67 24.42 4.68
C LEU A 49 -2.34 24.98 6.08
N SER A 50 -1.99 26.26 6.20
CA SER A 50 -1.77 26.93 7.48
C SER A 50 -3.09 27.20 8.24
N ILE A 51 -4.22 27.23 7.55
CA ILE A 51 -5.54 27.40 8.15
C ILE A 51 -5.96 26.06 8.79
N PRO A 52 -6.51 26.05 10.02
CA PRO A 52 -7.08 24.84 10.61
C PRO A 52 -8.16 24.20 9.70
N ARG A 53 -8.34 22.88 9.81
CA ARG A 53 -9.48 22.22 9.14
C ARG A 53 -10.80 22.82 9.58
N ASN A 54 -11.73 23.01 8.68
CA ASN A 54 -12.97 23.80 8.83
C ASN A 54 -12.73 25.29 9.17
N GLY A 55 -11.48 25.76 9.11
CA GLY A 55 -11.16 27.17 9.32
C GLY A 55 -11.58 28.04 8.13
N GLU A 56 -11.92 29.27 8.44
CA GLU A 56 -12.34 30.31 7.50
C GLU A 56 -11.12 30.97 6.84
N MET A 57 -11.24 31.23 5.56
CA MET A 57 -10.25 31.92 4.74
C MET A 57 -10.87 33.15 4.08
N ILE A 58 -10.25 34.29 4.26
CA ILE A 58 -10.62 35.53 3.58
C ILE A 58 -9.67 35.68 2.39
N LEU A 59 -10.23 35.62 1.18
CA LEU A 59 -9.46 35.64 -0.05
C LEU A 59 -8.58 36.88 -0.20
N ASP A 60 -9.15 38.07 0.11
CA ASP A 60 -8.41 39.33 0.10
C ASP A 60 -7.17 39.32 1.02
N ALA A 61 -7.27 38.69 2.19
CA ALA A 61 -6.14 38.60 3.12
C ALA A 61 -5.01 37.71 2.56
N ILE A 62 -5.35 36.60 1.91
CA ILE A 62 -4.37 35.73 1.25
C ILE A 62 -3.72 36.47 0.07
N ALA A 63 -4.50 37.14 -0.74
CA ALA A 63 -4.02 37.92 -1.88
C ALA A 63 -3.04 39.03 -1.45
N GLN A 64 -3.37 39.78 -0.42
CA GLN A 64 -2.51 40.82 0.15
C GLN A 64 -1.21 40.22 0.73
N LYS A 65 -1.31 39.15 1.52
CA LYS A 65 -0.16 38.48 2.14
C LYS A 65 0.84 37.98 1.11
N LEU A 66 0.36 37.41 0.01
CA LEU A 66 1.19 36.85 -1.07
C LEU A 66 1.53 37.88 -2.17
N ASN A 67 1.01 39.12 -2.07
CA ASN A 67 1.15 40.17 -3.09
C ASN A 67 0.70 39.67 -4.48
N ILE A 68 -0.48 39.03 -4.53
CA ILE A 68 -1.12 38.54 -5.76
C ILE A 68 -2.35 39.41 -6.08
N ALA A 69 -2.51 39.77 -7.35
CA ALA A 69 -3.68 40.54 -7.78
C ALA A 69 -4.97 39.68 -7.68
N MET A 70 -6.07 40.31 -7.29
CA MET A 70 -7.39 39.66 -7.15
C MET A 70 -7.85 39.00 -8.46
N GLU A 71 -7.57 39.61 -9.59
CA GLU A 71 -7.88 39.09 -10.91
C GLU A 71 -7.20 37.74 -11.22
N SER A 72 -6.09 37.49 -10.55
CA SER A 72 -5.33 36.21 -10.71
C SER A 72 -5.74 35.17 -9.68
N ILE A 73 -6.01 35.54 -8.42
CA ILE A 73 -6.28 34.61 -7.35
C ILE A 73 -7.74 34.12 -7.35
N CYS A 74 -8.72 34.94 -7.76
CA CYS A 74 -10.13 34.57 -7.82
C CYS A 74 -10.36 33.31 -8.72
N PRO A 75 -9.92 33.30 -10.00
CA PRO A 75 -10.13 32.14 -10.86
C PRO A 75 -9.42 30.89 -10.34
N PHE A 76 -8.30 31.06 -9.64
CA PHE A 76 -7.59 29.94 -9.03
C PHE A 76 -8.40 29.34 -7.88
N PHE A 77 -8.99 30.14 -7.00
CA PHE A 77 -9.84 29.63 -5.92
C PHE A 77 -11.11 28.96 -6.45
N GLU A 78 -11.69 29.43 -7.53
CA GLU A 78 -12.81 28.77 -8.22
C GLU A 78 -12.40 27.36 -8.72
N GLN A 79 -11.20 27.21 -9.27
CA GLN A 79 -10.65 25.90 -9.64
C GLN A 79 -10.41 25.02 -8.42
N LEU A 80 -9.84 25.57 -7.33
CA LEU A 80 -9.61 24.84 -6.10
C LEU A 80 -10.93 24.35 -5.47
N GLU A 81 -12.02 25.11 -5.59
CA GLU A 81 -13.34 24.70 -5.14
C GLU A 81 -13.87 23.52 -5.99
N GLN A 82 -13.74 23.58 -7.32
CA GLN A 82 -14.10 22.46 -8.20
C GLN A 82 -13.30 21.19 -7.90
N MET A 83 -12.04 21.34 -7.49
CA MET A 83 -11.18 20.23 -7.05
C MET A 83 -11.50 19.74 -5.63
N GLY A 84 -12.39 20.42 -4.89
CA GLY A 84 -12.72 20.10 -3.50
C GLY A 84 -11.59 20.39 -2.50
N ILE A 85 -10.68 21.29 -2.85
CA ILE A 85 -9.56 21.74 -2.00
C ILE A 85 -10.04 22.83 -1.02
N VAL A 86 -10.94 23.70 -1.47
CA VAL A 86 -11.63 24.70 -0.66
C VAL A 86 -13.13 24.57 -0.87
N SER A 87 -13.94 25.21 0.00
CA SER A 87 -15.39 25.22 -0.10
C SER A 87 -15.94 26.60 0.29
N THR A 88 -16.92 27.10 -0.43
CA THR A 88 -17.69 28.29 -0.04
C THR A 88 -18.75 28.00 1.03
N ILE A 89 -18.96 26.70 1.34
CA ILE A 89 -19.92 26.25 2.34
C ILE A 89 -19.14 25.64 3.51
N LEU A 90 -19.41 26.11 4.74
CA LEU A 90 -18.85 25.50 5.95
C LEU A 90 -19.32 24.03 6.08
N PRO A 91 -18.43 23.04 6.08
CA PRO A 91 -18.78 21.62 6.19
C PRO A 91 -19.30 21.29 7.60
N THR A 92 -20.61 21.34 7.79
CA THR A 92 -21.28 20.86 9.00
C THR A 92 -21.39 19.33 8.99
N ASN A 93 -21.63 18.70 10.16
CA ASN A 93 -21.77 17.24 10.26
C ASN A 93 -22.82 16.66 9.30
N ASN A 94 -23.91 17.35 9.08
CA ASN A 94 -24.96 16.93 8.13
C ASN A 94 -24.45 16.96 6.69
N ILE A 95 -23.79 18.05 6.30
CA ILE A 95 -23.19 18.20 4.96
C ILE A 95 -22.12 17.14 4.72
N ILE A 96 -21.28 16.85 5.74
CA ILE A 96 -20.27 15.79 5.67
C ILE A 96 -20.94 14.43 5.49
N SER A 97 -21.99 14.13 6.25
CA SER A 97 -22.73 12.87 6.14
C SER A 97 -23.36 12.70 4.76
N ASP A 98 -24.03 13.72 4.24
CA ASP A 98 -24.64 13.70 2.90
C ASP A 98 -23.59 13.58 1.79
N TYR A 99 -22.44 14.22 1.97
CA TYR A 99 -21.33 14.13 1.02
C TYR A 99 -20.71 12.73 1.02
N ARG A 100 -20.44 12.15 2.19
CA ARG A 100 -19.98 10.76 2.33
C ARG A 100 -20.92 9.76 1.64
N LYS A 101 -22.22 9.91 1.85
CA LYS A 101 -23.21 9.04 1.23
C LYS A 101 -23.13 9.12 -0.30
N ARG A 102 -23.10 10.33 -0.87
CA ARG A 102 -22.98 10.53 -2.33
C ARG A 102 -21.67 9.97 -2.89
N VAL A 103 -20.54 10.16 -2.18
CA VAL A 103 -19.24 9.62 -2.60
C VAL A 103 -19.24 8.10 -2.56
N SER A 104 -19.80 7.50 -1.51
CA SER A 104 -19.93 6.04 -1.40
C SER A 104 -20.78 5.45 -2.53
N GLU A 105 -21.95 6.03 -2.81
CA GLU A 105 -22.83 5.62 -3.91
C GLU A 105 -22.12 5.77 -5.27
N TYR A 106 -21.42 6.88 -5.49
CA TYR A 106 -20.66 7.12 -6.70
C TYR A 106 -19.53 6.08 -6.89
N ASN A 107 -18.75 5.81 -5.84
CA ASN A 107 -17.67 4.82 -5.90
C ASN A 107 -18.21 3.42 -6.24
N CYS A 108 -19.30 2.99 -5.61
CA CYS A 108 -19.94 1.71 -5.93
C CYS A 108 -20.40 1.66 -7.40
N GLN A 109 -21.02 2.72 -7.92
CA GLN A 109 -21.45 2.79 -9.31
C GLN A 109 -20.26 2.76 -10.28
N GLN A 110 -19.19 3.51 -9.98
CA GLN A 110 -18.00 3.54 -10.82
C GLN A 110 -17.29 2.18 -10.88
N GLU A 111 -17.11 1.52 -9.74
CA GLU A 111 -16.46 0.19 -9.71
C GLU A 111 -17.33 -0.88 -10.39
N GLN A 112 -18.66 -0.79 -10.30
CA GLN A 112 -19.57 -1.68 -11.02
C GLN A 112 -19.56 -1.45 -12.54
N ALA A 113 -19.40 -0.19 -12.98
CA ALA A 113 -19.40 0.18 -14.39
C ALA A 113 -18.06 -0.06 -15.11
N LYS A 114 -16.95 -0.22 -14.37
CA LYS A 114 -15.64 -0.42 -14.98
C LYS A 114 -15.58 -1.73 -15.76
N GLU A 115 -15.33 -1.62 -17.07
CA GLU A 115 -14.72 -2.71 -17.81
C GLU A 115 -13.30 -2.90 -17.25
N ARG A 116 -12.94 -4.14 -16.95
CA ARG A 116 -11.67 -4.49 -16.30
C ARG A 116 -10.53 -4.18 -17.25
N SER A 117 -9.73 -3.18 -16.96
CA SER A 117 -8.47 -2.92 -17.61
C SER A 117 -7.32 -3.03 -16.61
N THR A 118 -6.34 -3.82 -17.00
CA THR A 118 -5.19 -4.22 -16.18
C THR A 118 -4.20 -3.11 -15.82
N GLN A 119 -4.31 -1.94 -16.43
CA GLN A 119 -3.22 -0.96 -16.40
C GLN A 119 -3.28 0.10 -15.30
N GLU A 120 -4.37 0.21 -14.54
CA GLU A 120 -4.56 1.43 -13.74
C GLU A 120 -4.32 1.32 -12.23
N LYS A 121 -4.09 0.13 -11.62
CA LYS A 121 -4.29 0.11 -10.17
C LYS A 121 -3.39 -0.80 -9.36
N LEU A 122 -2.20 -0.29 -9.12
CA LEU A 122 -1.51 -0.59 -7.88
C LEU A 122 -1.88 0.54 -6.90
N PRO A 123 -2.73 0.31 -5.89
CA PRO A 123 -3.16 1.35 -4.93
C PRO A 123 -2.02 1.86 -4.05
N TYR A 124 -0.86 1.21 -4.07
CA TYR A 124 0.38 1.74 -3.49
C TYR A 124 1.25 2.48 -4.49
N ALA A 125 0.91 2.45 -5.78
CA ALA A 125 1.66 3.24 -6.74
C ALA A 125 1.66 4.67 -6.20
N ILE A 126 2.85 5.21 -6.07
CA ILE A 126 3.05 6.63 -5.82
C ILE A 126 2.26 7.35 -6.89
N SER A 127 1.31 8.20 -6.52
CA SER A 127 0.58 8.97 -7.50
C SER A 127 1.53 9.90 -8.25
N ASN A 128 1.16 10.31 -9.46
CA ASN A 128 1.99 11.28 -10.22
C ASN A 128 2.26 12.55 -9.39
N ALA A 129 1.33 12.97 -8.55
CA ALA A 129 1.51 14.12 -7.65
C ALA A 129 2.53 13.82 -6.53
N GLU A 130 2.48 12.65 -5.92
CA GLU A 130 3.46 12.22 -4.90
C GLU A 130 4.85 12.08 -5.52
N GLN A 131 4.95 11.50 -6.72
CA GLN A 131 6.23 11.37 -7.43
C GLN A 131 6.82 12.75 -7.76
N ALA A 132 6.02 13.67 -8.34
CA ALA A 132 6.47 15.02 -8.66
C ALA A 132 6.95 15.79 -7.41
N TYR A 133 6.24 15.62 -6.28
CA TYR A 133 6.67 16.21 -5.00
C TYR A 133 8.00 15.61 -4.53
N THR A 134 8.11 14.29 -4.53
CA THR A 134 9.30 13.54 -4.10
C THR A 134 10.53 13.92 -4.93
N ASP A 135 10.39 13.99 -6.24
CA ASP A 135 11.47 14.37 -7.17
C ASP A 135 12.02 15.78 -6.90
N LYS A 136 11.18 16.69 -6.40
CA LYS A 136 11.57 18.08 -6.09
C LYS A 136 12.14 18.26 -4.69
N VAL A 137 11.58 17.56 -3.72
CA VAL A 137 11.98 17.68 -2.31
C VAL A 137 13.21 16.83 -2.00
N GLY A 138 13.27 15.64 -2.58
CA GLY A 138 14.24 14.61 -2.22
C GLY A 138 13.98 14.05 -0.80
N GLY A 139 14.82 13.12 -0.37
CA GLY A 139 14.74 12.52 0.97
C GLY A 139 13.53 11.61 1.17
N ILE A 140 13.21 11.34 2.43
CA ILE A 140 12.17 10.39 2.81
C ILE A 140 10.82 11.07 2.83
N THR A 141 9.98 10.78 1.86
CA THR A 141 8.62 11.34 1.73
C THR A 141 7.53 10.38 2.18
N SER A 142 7.84 9.08 2.29
CA SER A 142 6.91 8.05 2.75
C SER A 142 7.59 7.11 3.75
N VAL A 143 6.84 6.69 4.77
CA VAL A 143 7.34 5.69 5.74
C VAL A 143 6.26 4.66 6.05
N MET A 144 6.66 3.40 6.15
CA MET A 144 5.85 2.32 6.70
C MET A 144 6.25 2.10 8.15
N LEU A 145 5.28 2.11 9.05
CA LEU A 145 5.48 1.84 10.49
C LEU A 145 4.83 0.49 10.80
N GLU A 146 5.64 -0.52 11.07
CA GLU A 146 5.19 -1.76 11.69
C GLU A 146 5.03 -1.53 13.18
N LEU A 147 3.81 -1.25 13.64
CA LEU A 147 3.58 -0.82 15.02
C LEU A 147 3.82 -1.94 16.03
N THR A 148 3.48 -3.17 15.66
CA THR A 148 3.62 -4.37 16.47
C THR A 148 3.62 -5.61 15.60
N TYR A 149 4.20 -6.71 16.06
CA TYR A 149 4.02 -8.02 15.41
C TYR A 149 2.88 -8.84 16.02
N ARG A 150 2.16 -8.31 17.01
CA ARG A 150 0.91 -8.93 17.50
C ARG A 150 -0.16 -8.88 16.44
N CYS A 151 -0.93 -9.94 16.33
CA CYS A 151 -2.03 -10.05 15.39
C CYS A 151 -3.11 -10.95 15.97
N SER A 152 -4.37 -10.63 15.70
CA SER A 152 -5.53 -11.45 16.05
C SER A 152 -5.70 -12.67 15.13
N GLU A 153 -5.00 -12.72 14.00
CA GLU A 153 -4.97 -13.83 13.06
C GLU A 153 -3.63 -14.57 13.08
N LYS A 154 -3.64 -15.81 12.56
CA LYS A 154 -2.49 -16.71 12.51
C LYS A 154 -2.29 -17.23 11.08
N CYS A 155 -2.29 -16.33 10.11
CA CYS A 155 -2.32 -16.65 8.68
C CYS A 155 -1.20 -17.61 8.29
N ILE A 156 -1.54 -18.65 7.50
CA ILE A 156 -0.60 -19.71 7.07
C ILE A 156 0.55 -19.20 6.20
N HIS A 157 0.39 -18.04 5.56
CA HIS A 157 1.36 -17.41 4.65
C HIS A 157 2.05 -16.18 5.25
N CYS A 158 1.83 -15.90 6.54
CA CYS A 158 2.39 -14.71 7.18
C CYS A 158 3.92 -14.74 7.14
N TYR A 159 4.53 -13.70 6.57
CA TYR A 159 5.99 -13.57 6.48
C TYR A 159 6.63 -13.07 7.78
N ASN A 160 5.84 -12.51 8.69
CA ASN A 160 6.34 -12.04 9.99
C ASN A 160 6.92 -13.19 10.82
N ILE A 161 7.94 -12.85 11.61
CA ILE A 161 8.67 -13.82 12.46
C ILE A 161 7.71 -14.66 13.30
N GLY A 162 7.87 -15.98 13.23
CA GLY A 162 7.14 -16.96 14.04
C GLY A 162 5.69 -17.22 13.60
N ALA A 163 5.25 -16.80 12.41
CA ALA A 163 3.90 -17.12 11.89
C ALA A 163 3.62 -18.62 11.81
N THR A 164 4.67 -19.42 11.65
CA THR A 164 4.60 -20.90 11.57
C THR A 164 4.86 -21.61 12.89
N ARG A 165 5.18 -20.87 13.96
CA ARG A 165 5.53 -21.38 15.29
C ARG A 165 4.29 -21.60 16.16
N ASN A 166 4.48 -22.26 17.30
CA ASN A 166 3.38 -22.60 18.21
C ASN A 166 2.74 -21.38 18.88
N ASP A 167 1.57 -21.58 19.51
CA ASP A 167 0.77 -20.50 20.09
C ASP A 167 1.47 -19.71 21.21
N GLU A 168 2.40 -20.32 21.93
CA GLU A 168 3.18 -19.65 22.98
C GLU A 168 4.16 -18.65 22.41
N GLU A 169 4.86 -18.99 21.33
CA GLU A 169 5.79 -18.08 20.64
C GLU A 169 5.06 -16.90 19.99
N ILE A 170 3.82 -17.10 19.52
CA ILE A 170 2.99 -16.02 18.99
C ILE A 170 2.59 -15.05 20.11
N SER A 171 2.25 -15.54 21.31
CA SER A 171 1.85 -14.72 22.45
C SER A 171 3.00 -13.88 23.02
N THR A 172 4.25 -14.34 22.87
CA THR A 172 5.44 -13.65 23.37
C THR A 172 5.99 -12.57 22.44
N ARG A 173 5.51 -12.49 21.18
CA ARG A 173 5.96 -11.49 20.20
C ARG A 173 5.78 -10.06 20.62
N GLY A 174 4.84 -9.75 21.48
CA GLY A 174 4.56 -8.41 21.92
C GLY A 174 5.22 -8.01 23.25
N ASN A 175 6.10 -8.82 23.82
CA ASN A 175 6.86 -8.49 25.02
C ASN A 175 8.27 -7.96 24.70
N ARG A 176 8.55 -7.67 23.45
CA ARG A 176 9.80 -7.04 23.04
C ARG A 176 9.77 -5.56 23.34
N ASP A 177 10.93 -4.96 23.37
CA ASP A 177 11.14 -3.53 23.60
C ASP A 177 10.63 -2.69 22.40
N GLU A 178 9.31 -2.71 22.19
CA GLU A 178 8.65 -1.94 21.14
C GLU A 178 8.73 -0.43 21.42
N LEU A 179 8.66 0.37 20.35
CA LEU A 179 8.64 1.83 20.46
C LEU A 179 7.44 2.33 21.28
N THR A 180 7.71 3.31 22.11
CA THR A 180 6.73 4.08 22.88
C THR A 180 6.04 5.14 22.00
N LEU A 181 4.94 5.71 22.48
CA LEU A 181 4.26 6.81 21.80
C LEU A 181 5.19 8.02 21.56
N GLU A 182 5.99 8.36 22.53
CA GLU A 182 6.89 9.52 22.44
C GLU A 182 8.01 9.28 21.41
N GLU A 183 8.54 8.05 21.33
CA GLU A 183 9.52 7.69 20.30
C GLU A 183 8.91 7.75 18.90
N TYR A 184 7.64 7.31 18.70
CA TYR A 184 6.92 7.48 17.42
C TYR A 184 6.71 8.94 17.07
N LYS A 185 6.30 9.79 18.03
CA LYS A 185 6.13 11.23 17.80
C LYS A 185 7.43 11.88 17.36
N GLN A 186 8.52 11.60 18.10
CA GLN A 186 9.84 12.14 17.76
C GLN A 186 10.30 11.69 16.37
N LEU A 187 10.11 10.42 16.03
CA LEU A 187 10.41 9.88 14.69
C LEU A 187 9.61 10.60 13.59
N ILE A 188 8.29 10.76 13.80
CA ILE A 188 7.41 11.43 12.86
C ILE A 188 7.82 12.90 12.69
N ASP A 189 8.20 13.57 13.75
CA ASP A 189 8.67 14.96 13.72
C ASP A 189 9.97 15.08 12.91
N ASP A 190 10.95 14.25 13.23
CA ASP A 190 12.23 14.25 12.54
C ASP A 190 12.08 13.94 11.03
N LEU A 191 11.20 13.01 10.67
CA LEU A 191 10.88 12.70 9.26
C LEU A 191 10.05 13.81 8.60
N TYR A 192 9.14 14.44 9.35
CA TYR A 192 8.38 15.57 8.83
C TYR A 192 9.31 16.72 8.45
N GLU A 193 10.31 17.04 9.22
CA GLU A 193 11.32 18.05 8.87
C GLU A 193 12.04 17.73 7.56
N GLN A 194 12.21 16.44 7.23
CA GLN A 194 12.90 15.98 6.02
C GLN A 194 12.02 15.84 4.78
N GLY A 195 10.72 16.03 4.88
CA GLY A 195 9.86 15.96 3.70
C GLY A 195 8.72 14.97 3.76
N LEU A 196 8.56 14.22 4.86
CA LEU A 196 7.50 13.22 5.02
C LEU A 196 6.11 13.79 4.73
N VAL A 197 5.34 13.12 3.90
CA VAL A 197 3.96 13.48 3.55
C VAL A 197 2.97 12.34 3.81
N LYS A 198 3.48 11.08 3.87
CA LYS A 198 2.65 9.90 3.99
C LYS A 198 3.23 8.86 4.94
N VAL A 199 2.36 8.28 5.77
CA VAL A 199 2.68 7.17 6.67
C VAL A 199 1.75 6.00 6.40
N CYS A 200 2.28 4.77 6.31
CA CYS A 200 1.48 3.55 6.30
C CYS A 200 1.62 2.85 7.66
N LEU A 201 0.51 2.66 8.36
CA LEU A 201 0.44 1.92 9.61
C LEU A 201 0.14 0.45 9.33
N THR A 202 1.00 -0.45 9.81
CA THR A 202 0.93 -1.89 9.56
C THR A 202 1.61 -2.69 10.69
N GLY A 203 2.05 -3.90 10.39
CA GLY A 203 2.75 -4.82 11.29
C GLY A 203 2.10 -6.19 11.28
N GLY A 204 1.85 -6.79 12.45
CA GLY A 204 0.91 -7.91 12.57
C GLY A 204 -0.50 -7.40 12.28
N ASP A 205 -1.08 -6.68 13.25
CA ASP A 205 -2.23 -5.79 13.02
C ASP A 205 -2.02 -4.53 13.84
N PRO A 206 -2.03 -3.32 13.23
CA PRO A 206 -1.70 -2.08 13.93
C PRO A 206 -2.62 -1.81 15.14
N PHE A 207 -3.89 -2.21 15.07
CA PHE A 207 -4.84 -2.03 16.16
C PHE A 207 -4.68 -3.04 17.31
N SER A 208 -3.76 -4.00 17.20
CA SER A 208 -3.32 -4.83 18.31
C SER A 208 -2.36 -4.11 19.27
N LYS A 209 -1.92 -2.88 18.93
CA LYS A 209 -1.12 -1.99 19.78
C LYS A 209 -2.00 -0.93 20.41
N ALA A 210 -1.94 -0.78 21.73
CA ALA A 210 -2.82 0.13 22.49
C ALA A 210 -2.71 1.60 22.06
N ILE A 211 -1.51 2.06 21.68
CA ILE A 211 -1.23 3.47 21.32
C ILE A 211 -1.49 3.80 19.84
N SER A 212 -2.11 2.91 19.07
CA SER A 212 -2.34 3.15 17.63
C SER A 212 -3.24 4.34 17.35
N TRP A 213 -4.24 4.53 18.19
CA TRP A 213 -5.16 5.66 18.05
C TRP A 213 -4.49 7.01 18.34
N GLU A 214 -3.58 7.05 19.30
CA GLU A 214 -2.81 8.25 19.63
C GLU A 214 -1.81 8.59 18.50
N ILE A 215 -1.26 7.58 17.83
CA ILE A 215 -0.42 7.77 16.64
C ILE A 215 -1.26 8.32 15.47
N ILE A 216 -2.45 7.76 15.23
CA ILE A 216 -3.38 8.23 14.21
C ILE A 216 -3.78 9.70 14.48
N ASP A 217 -4.15 10.00 15.72
CA ASP A 217 -4.48 11.36 16.14
C ASP A 217 -3.32 12.34 15.87
N TYR A 218 -2.09 11.92 16.20
CA TYR A 218 -0.90 12.73 15.96
C TYR A 218 -0.65 13.01 14.48
N LEU A 219 -0.76 11.98 13.61
CA LEU A 219 -0.62 12.13 12.17
C LEU A 219 -1.71 13.05 11.59
N TYR A 220 -2.95 12.83 12.01
CA TYR A 220 -4.08 13.66 11.59
C TYR A 220 -3.86 15.13 11.95
N ASN A 221 -3.49 15.43 13.21
CA ASN A 221 -3.29 16.80 13.67
C ASN A 221 -2.09 17.49 13.00
N LYS A 222 -1.05 16.73 12.63
CA LYS A 222 0.09 17.25 11.82
C LYS A 222 -0.25 17.45 10.33
N GLY A 223 -1.40 16.99 9.86
CA GLY A 223 -1.77 17.08 8.44
C GLY A 223 -1.00 16.11 7.54
N ILE A 224 -0.48 15.02 8.10
CA ILE A 224 0.19 13.94 7.34
C ILE A 224 -0.86 12.96 6.86
N ALA A 225 -0.84 12.62 5.57
CA ALA A 225 -1.70 11.57 5.01
C ALA A 225 -1.28 10.21 5.57
N PHE A 226 -2.25 9.33 5.87
CA PHE A 226 -1.91 8.01 6.35
C PHE A 226 -2.78 6.92 5.72
N ASP A 227 -2.16 5.76 5.53
CA ASP A 227 -2.79 4.50 5.15
C ASP A 227 -2.80 3.57 6.36
N VAL A 228 -3.74 2.65 6.39
CA VAL A 228 -3.81 1.59 7.40
C VAL A 228 -3.95 0.24 6.72
N PHE A 229 -3.10 -0.73 7.08
CA PHE A 229 -3.23 -2.11 6.64
C PHE A 229 -3.61 -2.99 7.82
N THR A 230 -4.77 -3.61 7.76
CA THR A 230 -5.36 -4.39 8.85
C THR A 230 -6.07 -5.64 8.33
N ASN A 231 -6.24 -6.62 9.20
CA ASN A 231 -7.14 -7.75 8.93
C ASN A 231 -8.61 -7.44 9.27
N GLY A 232 -8.88 -6.28 9.90
CA GLY A 232 -10.21 -5.81 10.25
C GLY A 232 -10.74 -6.32 11.60
N GLN A 233 -10.16 -7.38 12.18
CA GLN A 233 -10.72 -8.04 13.36
C GLN A 233 -10.83 -7.11 14.57
N SER A 234 -9.83 -6.26 14.77
CA SER A 234 -9.70 -5.41 15.96
C SER A 234 -10.49 -4.10 15.86
N ILE A 235 -10.94 -3.70 14.67
CA ILE A 235 -11.60 -2.39 14.45
C ILE A 235 -13.10 -2.45 14.16
N ILE A 236 -13.71 -3.61 14.25
CA ILE A 236 -15.12 -3.82 13.86
C ILE A 236 -16.09 -2.85 14.57
N ASN A 237 -15.80 -2.46 15.80
CA ASN A 237 -16.60 -1.51 16.57
C ASN A 237 -16.10 -0.05 16.44
N ASP A 238 -14.99 0.18 15.77
CA ASP A 238 -14.31 1.47 15.69
C ASP A 238 -14.20 2.02 14.24
N CYS A 239 -14.91 1.40 13.28
CA CYS A 239 -14.86 1.81 11.86
C CYS A 239 -15.23 3.29 11.67
N LYS A 240 -16.25 3.78 12.41
CA LYS A 240 -16.62 5.20 12.37
C LYS A 240 -15.51 6.09 12.91
N ARG A 241 -14.88 5.69 14.04
CA ARG A 241 -13.76 6.41 14.62
C ARG A 241 -12.61 6.52 13.63
N LEU A 242 -12.25 5.41 12.94
CA LEU A 242 -11.21 5.42 11.91
C LEU A 242 -11.59 6.34 10.73
N ALA A 243 -12.82 6.23 10.23
CA ALA A 243 -13.31 7.05 9.13
C ALA A 243 -13.30 8.55 9.45
N ASP A 244 -13.50 8.94 10.71
CA ASP A 244 -13.49 10.35 11.15
C ASP A 244 -12.07 10.96 11.17
N TYR A 245 -11.01 10.14 11.13
CA TYR A 245 -9.64 10.59 10.88
C TYR A 245 -9.29 10.68 9.40
N TYR A 246 -10.20 10.33 8.49
CA TYR A 246 -10.00 10.40 7.04
C TYR A 246 -8.69 9.74 6.59
N PRO A 247 -8.50 8.43 6.81
CA PRO A 247 -7.37 7.72 6.24
C PRO A 247 -7.38 7.85 4.71
N ARG A 248 -6.22 8.02 4.09
CA ARG A 248 -6.09 8.07 2.64
C ARG A 248 -6.52 6.74 2.00
N LEU A 249 -6.20 5.62 2.67
CA LEU A 249 -6.54 4.27 2.24
C LEU A 249 -6.60 3.33 3.45
N VAL A 250 -7.60 2.44 3.47
CA VAL A 250 -7.62 1.30 4.39
C VAL A 250 -7.50 0.01 3.59
N GLY A 251 -6.37 -0.69 3.76
CA GLY A 251 -6.14 -2.01 3.18
C GLY A 251 -6.71 -3.08 4.10
N VAL A 252 -7.67 -3.88 3.62
CA VAL A 252 -8.27 -4.99 4.38
C VAL A 252 -7.94 -6.31 3.70
N SER A 253 -7.47 -7.30 4.47
CA SER A 253 -7.09 -8.62 3.93
C SER A 253 -8.30 -9.52 3.76
N ILE A 254 -8.59 -9.96 2.54
CA ILE A 254 -9.59 -11.00 2.20
C ILE A 254 -8.96 -11.99 1.23
N TYR A 255 -8.91 -13.25 1.59
CA TYR A 255 -8.21 -14.27 0.79
C TYR A 255 -9.13 -15.08 -0.11
N SER A 256 -10.44 -15.02 0.08
CA SER A 256 -11.44 -15.76 -0.70
C SER A 256 -12.83 -15.13 -0.57
N GLY A 257 -13.68 -15.32 -1.57
CA GLY A 257 -15.12 -15.08 -1.44
C GLY A 257 -15.85 -16.21 -0.70
N ILE A 258 -15.18 -17.32 -0.39
CA ILE A 258 -15.72 -18.44 0.37
C ILE A 258 -15.25 -18.33 1.81
N PRO A 259 -16.16 -18.16 2.81
CA PRO A 259 -15.78 -17.97 4.21
C PRO A 259 -14.84 -19.05 4.76
N GLU A 260 -15.13 -20.31 4.49
CA GLU A 260 -14.36 -21.45 5.00
C GLU A 260 -12.92 -21.46 4.47
N VAL A 261 -12.70 -21.01 3.23
CA VAL A 261 -11.36 -20.92 2.65
C VAL A 261 -10.58 -19.76 3.27
N HIS A 262 -11.21 -18.63 3.48
CA HIS A 262 -10.59 -17.50 4.16
C HIS A 262 -10.22 -17.86 5.61
N ASP A 263 -11.17 -18.42 6.38
CA ASP A 263 -10.97 -18.82 7.77
C ASP A 263 -9.87 -19.91 7.91
N PHE A 264 -9.79 -20.82 6.94
CA PHE A 264 -8.69 -21.80 6.87
C PHE A 264 -7.33 -21.09 6.72
N ILE A 265 -7.25 -20.07 5.88
CA ILE A 265 -6.00 -19.33 5.64
C ILE A 265 -5.62 -18.49 6.87
N THR A 266 -6.56 -17.81 7.49
CA THR A 266 -6.34 -16.97 8.68
C THR A 266 -6.21 -17.79 9.97
N ARG A 267 -6.66 -19.07 9.96
CA ARG A 267 -6.80 -19.97 11.10
C ARG A 267 -7.74 -19.44 12.20
N ILE A 268 -8.65 -18.56 11.84
CA ILE A 268 -9.61 -17.94 12.78
C ILE A 268 -11.03 -18.09 12.21
N LYS A 269 -11.84 -18.91 12.87
CA LYS A 269 -13.24 -19.10 12.49
C LYS A 269 -14.04 -17.79 12.61
N GLY A 270 -14.80 -17.46 11.56
CA GLY A 270 -15.61 -16.25 11.49
C GLY A 270 -14.78 -14.99 11.23
N SER A 271 -13.53 -15.12 10.79
CA SER A 271 -12.72 -13.96 10.41
C SER A 271 -13.24 -13.30 9.12
N TRP A 272 -13.75 -14.11 8.19
CA TRP A 272 -14.33 -13.62 6.95
C TRP A 272 -15.49 -12.67 7.19
N GLU A 273 -16.48 -13.11 7.99
CA GLU A 273 -17.69 -12.31 8.28
C GLU A 273 -17.33 -10.99 8.95
N ARG A 274 -16.36 -10.99 9.89
CA ARG A 274 -15.91 -9.76 10.56
C ARG A 274 -15.20 -8.81 9.62
N SER A 275 -14.32 -9.31 8.76
CA SER A 275 -13.60 -8.47 7.79
C SER A 275 -14.53 -7.90 6.73
N ILE A 276 -15.54 -8.66 6.26
CA ILE A 276 -16.59 -8.16 5.35
C ILE A 276 -17.44 -7.09 6.03
N GLU A 277 -17.81 -7.28 7.31
CA GLU A 277 -18.56 -6.26 8.05
C GLU A 277 -17.76 -4.95 8.18
N VAL A 278 -16.46 -5.03 8.44
CA VAL A 278 -15.57 -3.84 8.45
C VAL A 278 -15.55 -3.15 7.08
N ILE A 279 -15.41 -3.90 5.99
CA ILE A 279 -15.45 -3.36 4.62
C ILE A 279 -16.80 -2.66 4.38
N ARG A 280 -17.91 -3.29 4.73
CA ARG A 280 -19.27 -2.72 4.58
C ARG A 280 -19.42 -1.41 5.34
N GLN A 281 -18.98 -1.35 6.61
CA GLN A 281 -19.05 -0.14 7.43
C GLN A 281 -18.18 0.98 6.85
N LEU A 282 -16.93 0.71 6.52
CA LEU A 282 -16.00 1.72 5.96
C LEU A 282 -16.47 2.23 4.59
N SER A 283 -16.99 1.34 3.72
CA SER A 283 -17.59 1.72 2.44
C SER A 283 -18.75 2.70 2.61
N SER A 284 -19.66 2.42 3.55
CA SER A 284 -20.81 3.30 3.84
C SER A 284 -20.40 4.68 4.35
N LEU A 285 -19.18 4.81 4.87
CA LEU A 285 -18.57 6.05 5.34
C LEU A 285 -17.68 6.73 4.30
N ALA A 286 -17.71 6.25 3.04
CA ALA A 286 -16.86 6.72 1.94
C ALA A 286 -15.35 6.69 2.25
N THR A 287 -14.92 5.77 3.10
CA THR A 287 -13.49 5.53 3.33
C THR A 287 -12.91 4.79 2.13
N PRO A 288 -11.81 5.25 1.52
CA PRO A 288 -11.16 4.53 0.44
C PRO A 288 -10.64 3.17 0.93
N ILE A 289 -11.06 2.08 0.27
CA ILE A 289 -10.73 0.71 0.68
C ILE A 289 -9.95 0.01 -0.43
N ASN A 290 -8.91 -0.72 -0.02
CA ASN A 290 -8.18 -1.66 -0.84
C ASN A 290 -8.29 -3.08 -0.26
N ILE A 291 -8.97 -3.99 -0.95
CA ILE A 291 -9.07 -5.38 -0.53
C ILE A 291 -7.85 -6.14 -1.06
N LYS A 292 -7.05 -6.66 -0.15
CA LYS A 292 -5.78 -7.34 -0.45
C LYS A 292 -5.92 -8.83 -0.39
N CYS A 293 -5.46 -9.51 -1.43
CA CYS A 293 -5.51 -10.96 -1.54
C CYS A 293 -4.18 -11.53 -2.01
N CYS A 294 -3.54 -12.34 -1.17
CA CYS A 294 -2.47 -13.22 -1.61
C CYS A 294 -3.10 -14.43 -2.31
N VAL A 295 -2.74 -14.66 -3.59
CA VAL A 295 -3.22 -15.80 -4.35
C VAL A 295 -2.29 -16.99 -4.12
N MET A 296 -2.85 -18.06 -3.57
CA MET A 296 -2.13 -19.24 -3.12
C MET A 296 -2.83 -20.53 -3.58
N ALA A 297 -2.15 -21.66 -3.50
CA ALA A 297 -2.77 -22.95 -3.80
C ALA A 297 -4.08 -23.22 -3.03
N PRO A 298 -4.23 -22.86 -1.72
CA PRO A 298 -5.49 -23.05 -0.99
C PRO A 298 -6.68 -22.26 -1.52
N ASN A 299 -6.47 -21.06 -2.08
CA ASN A 299 -7.57 -20.20 -2.55
C ASN A 299 -7.64 -20.03 -4.07
N VAL A 300 -6.81 -20.75 -4.83
CA VAL A 300 -6.73 -20.58 -6.29
C VAL A 300 -8.08 -20.72 -7.01
N LYS A 301 -8.99 -21.54 -6.46
CA LYS A 301 -10.33 -21.76 -7.04
C LYS A 301 -11.34 -20.66 -6.69
N SER A 302 -11.02 -19.73 -5.78
CA SER A 302 -11.98 -18.76 -5.23
C SER A 302 -11.44 -17.34 -5.03
N TYR A 303 -10.14 -17.10 -5.26
CA TYR A 303 -9.52 -15.78 -5.07
C TYR A 303 -10.19 -14.70 -5.93
N TYR A 304 -10.61 -15.03 -7.15
CA TYR A 304 -11.22 -14.08 -8.08
C TYR A 304 -12.52 -13.44 -7.55
N MET A 305 -13.20 -14.13 -6.61
CA MET A 305 -14.42 -13.62 -5.98
C MET A 305 -14.12 -12.37 -5.11
N VAL A 306 -12.87 -12.16 -4.73
CA VAL A 306 -12.44 -10.95 -4.01
C VAL A 306 -12.63 -9.69 -4.86
N ALA A 307 -12.46 -9.80 -6.19
CA ALA A 307 -12.75 -8.70 -7.10
C ALA A 307 -14.27 -8.40 -7.17
N ASP A 308 -15.11 -9.42 -7.05
CA ASP A 308 -16.56 -9.22 -7.00
C ASP A 308 -16.98 -8.52 -5.71
N ILE A 309 -16.39 -8.91 -4.55
CA ILE A 309 -16.59 -8.23 -3.26
C ILE A 309 -16.13 -6.76 -3.35
N ALA A 310 -14.96 -6.51 -3.94
CA ALA A 310 -14.47 -5.15 -4.10
C ALA A 310 -15.46 -4.28 -4.90
N LYS A 311 -16.00 -4.81 -6.00
CA LYS A 311 -17.01 -4.12 -6.81
C LYS A 311 -18.30 -3.82 -6.03
N GLU A 312 -18.76 -4.77 -5.22
CA GLU A 312 -19.97 -4.61 -4.40
C GLU A 312 -19.85 -3.41 -3.46
N TYR A 313 -18.68 -3.23 -2.85
CA TYR A 313 -18.45 -2.19 -1.84
C TYR A 313 -17.74 -0.93 -2.38
N GLY A 314 -17.58 -0.77 -3.71
CA GLY A 314 -16.88 0.38 -4.30
C GLY A 314 -15.41 0.46 -3.89
N ALA A 315 -14.81 -0.69 -3.59
CA ALA A 315 -13.43 -0.84 -3.18
C ALA A 315 -12.53 -1.26 -4.36
N ILE A 316 -11.22 -1.10 -4.19
CA ILE A 316 -10.22 -1.61 -5.13
C ILE A 316 -9.79 -3.01 -4.65
N SER A 317 -9.61 -3.97 -5.56
CA SER A 317 -8.98 -5.25 -5.25
C SER A 317 -7.51 -5.26 -5.67
N GLN A 318 -6.68 -5.87 -4.85
CA GLN A 318 -5.26 -6.06 -5.15
C GLN A 318 -4.85 -7.50 -4.89
N PHE A 319 -4.23 -8.09 -5.90
CA PHE A 319 -3.76 -9.47 -5.85
C PHE A 319 -2.24 -9.52 -5.81
N GLU A 320 -1.69 -10.35 -4.93
CA GLU A 320 -0.26 -10.64 -4.86
C GLU A 320 -0.06 -12.15 -5.13
N LEU A 321 0.84 -12.46 -6.06
CA LEU A 321 1.14 -13.84 -6.46
C LEU A 321 2.44 -14.37 -5.83
N ASN A 322 3.30 -13.46 -5.34
CA ASN A 322 4.55 -13.86 -4.70
C ASN A 322 4.30 -14.21 -3.22
N ILE A 323 4.41 -15.47 -2.88
CA ILE A 323 4.43 -15.90 -1.50
C ILE A 323 5.88 -15.98 -1.07
N THR A 324 6.29 -14.99 -0.27
CA THR A 324 7.66 -14.88 0.25
C THR A 324 7.89 -15.81 1.43
N ASP A 325 9.14 -16.17 1.63
CA ASP A 325 9.55 -16.93 2.81
C ASP A 325 9.42 -16.05 4.07
N SER A 326 9.39 -16.68 5.24
CA SER A 326 9.38 -15.95 6.50
C SER A 326 10.68 -15.18 6.69
N ILE A 327 10.63 -14.03 7.33
CA ILE A 327 11.78 -13.14 7.59
C ILE A 327 12.91 -13.85 8.36
N ASP A 328 12.56 -14.86 9.17
CA ASP A 328 13.52 -15.69 9.90
C ASP A 328 14.14 -16.82 9.05
N GLY A 329 13.87 -16.83 7.74
CA GLY A 329 14.44 -17.78 6.78
C GLY A 329 13.72 -19.14 6.73
N ASP A 330 12.55 -19.29 7.37
CA ASP A 330 11.75 -20.51 7.23
C ASP A 330 11.08 -20.58 5.85
N THR A 331 11.60 -21.43 4.98
CA THR A 331 11.10 -21.69 3.63
C THR A 331 10.09 -22.85 3.58
N CYS A 332 9.85 -23.52 4.71
CA CYS A 332 9.10 -24.78 4.71
C CYS A 332 7.64 -24.63 4.26
N VAL A 333 7.02 -23.51 4.56
CA VAL A 333 5.57 -23.30 4.33
C VAL A 333 5.31 -22.65 2.97
N SER A 334 6.10 -21.66 2.58
CA SER A 334 5.91 -20.91 1.33
C SER A 334 5.90 -21.83 0.10
N LYS A 335 6.78 -22.82 0.05
CA LYS A 335 6.88 -23.79 -1.05
C LYS A 335 5.60 -24.61 -1.29
N TYR A 336 4.81 -24.88 -0.24
CA TYR A 336 3.55 -25.60 -0.33
C TYR A 336 2.34 -24.70 -0.61
N LEU A 337 2.49 -23.40 -0.38
CA LEU A 337 1.44 -22.41 -0.62
C LEU A 337 1.53 -21.80 -2.00
N ARG A 338 2.71 -21.78 -2.60
CA ARG A 338 2.91 -21.24 -3.97
C ARG A 338 2.09 -22.02 -4.98
N LEU A 339 1.59 -21.34 -5.99
CA LEU A 339 0.87 -21.95 -7.11
C LEU A 339 1.77 -22.94 -7.84
N THR A 340 1.22 -24.09 -8.25
CA THR A 340 1.88 -25.00 -9.18
C THR A 340 2.04 -24.35 -10.56
N PRO A 341 2.94 -24.84 -11.43
CA PRO A 341 3.09 -24.28 -12.77
C PRO A 341 1.75 -24.22 -13.57
N GLU A 342 0.92 -25.26 -13.46
CA GLU A 342 -0.40 -25.30 -14.12
C GLU A 342 -1.36 -24.24 -13.55
N GLN A 343 -1.46 -24.15 -12.23
CA GLN A 343 -2.29 -23.15 -11.54
C GLN A 343 -1.83 -21.73 -11.91
N LEU A 344 -0.52 -21.50 -11.91
CA LEU A 344 0.07 -20.21 -12.20
C LEU A 344 -0.23 -19.76 -13.64
N GLU A 345 -0.08 -20.64 -14.63
CA GLU A 345 -0.39 -20.31 -16.03
C GLU A 345 -1.86 -19.88 -16.21
N ILE A 346 -2.80 -20.53 -15.50
CA ILE A 346 -4.22 -20.14 -15.52
C ILE A 346 -4.43 -18.78 -14.85
N VAL A 347 -3.85 -18.57 -13.65
CA VAL A 347 -3.98 -17.31 -12.90
C VAL A 347 -3.35 -16.14 -13.64
N LEU A 348 -2.24 -16.34 -14.34
CA LEU A 348 -1.62 -15.31 -15.18
C LEU A 348 -2.49 -14.86 -16.36
N ARG A 349 -3.60 -15.57 -16.66
CA ARG A 349 -4.62 -15.16 -17.63
C ARG A 349 -5.76 -14.34 -17.00
N ASP A 350 -5.70 -14.04 -15.68
CA ASP A 350 -6.63 -13.14 -15.01
C ASP A 350 -6.15 -11.69 -15.15
N ASP A 351 -6.91 -10.88 -15.86
CA ASP A 351 -6.64 -9.46 -16.08
C ASP A 351 -6.83 -8.58 -14.83
N ASN A 352 -7.32 -9.14 -13.72
CA ASN A 352 -7.33 -8.45 -12.42
C ASN A 352 -6.00 -8.60 -11.66
N THR A 353 -5.11 -9.48 -12.09
CA THR A 353 -3.81 -9.65 -11.44
C THR A 353 -2.77 -8.71 -12.04
N PRO A 354 -1.81 -8.20 -11.24
CA PRO A 354 -0.78 -7.29 -11.73
C PRO A 354 0.23 -7.97 -12.65
N MET A 355 0.17 -9.30 -12.76
CA MET A 355 1.10 -10.11 -13.54
C MET A 355 0.44 -10.74 -14.77
N TYR A 356 -0.72 -10.24 -15.18
CA TYR A 356 -1.45 -10.72 -16.36
C TYR A 356 -0.55 -10.85 -17.59
N VAL A 357 -0.73 -11.95 -18.33
CA VAL A 357 -0.05 -12.20 -19.61
C VAL A 357 -1.08 -12.31 -20.71
N GLY A 358 -1.13 -11.29 -21.60
CA GLY A 358 -1.97 -11.26 -22.79
C GLY A 358 -1.33 -11.94 -23.98
N LYS A 359 -2.03 -11.91 -25.15
CA LYS A 359 -1.47 -12.38 -26.43
C LYS A 359 -0.33 -11.49 -26.94
N GLU A 360 -0.39 -10.21 -26.62
CA GLU A 360 0.68 -9.28 -26.90
C GLU A 360 1.75 -9.42 -25.80
N ALA A 361 3.01 -9.34 -26.20
CA ALA A 361 4.10 -9.31 -25.23
C ALA A 361 3.84 -8.14 -24.28
N PRO A 362 3.84 -8.36 -22.96
CA PRO A 362 3.59 -7.27 -22.04
C PRO A 362 4.68 -6.22 -22.23
N ASN A 363 4.24 -5.02 -22.56
CA ASN A 363 5.11 -3.87 -22.57
C ASN A 363 5.35 -3.46 -21.10
N TYR A 364 6.18 -4.26 -20.40
CA TYR A 364 6.65 -3.90 -19.05
C TYR A 364 7.56 -2.68 -19.17
N GLY A 365 6.90 -1.56 -19.59
CA GLY A 365 7.51 -0.25 -19.65
C GLY A 365 8.56 -0.08 -20.71
N GLY A 366 8.52 -0.74 -21.88
CA GLY A 366 9.33 -0.38 -23.07
C GLY A 366 10.76 0.15 -22.85
N GLN A 367 11.13 0.33 -21.60
CA GLN A 367 12.44 0.75 -21.17
C GLN A 367 13.28 -0.50 -21.01
N GLU A 368 14.29 -0.63 -21.80
CA GLU A 368 15.45 -1.43 -21.45
C GLU A 368 15.78 -1.10 -19.99
N LYS A 369 15.77 -2.15 -19.12
CA LYS A 369 16.14 -1.96 -17.71
C LYS A 369 17.47 -1.21 -17.69
N ASN A 370 17.49 -0.02 -17.10
CA ASN A 370 18.72 0.72 -17.01
C ASN A 370 19.65 -0.01 -16.04
N MET A 371 20.61 -0.72 -16.60
CA MET A 371 21.56 -1.53 -15.83
C MET A 371 22.37 -0.71 -14.83
N LYS A 372 22.51 0.60 -15.05
CA LYS A 372 23.28 1.52 -14.20
C LYS A 372 22.45 2.14 -13.06
N GLN A 373 21.20 1.74 -12.90
CA GLN A 373 20.34 2.24 -11.82
C GLN A 373 20.06 1.15 -10.79
N ASN A 374 19.84 1.58 -9.55
CA ASN A 374 19.30 0.69 -8.52
C ASN A 374 17.89 0.25 -8.95
N PRO A 375 17.57 -1.06 -8.95
CA PRO A 375 16.28 -1.56 -9.42
C PRO A 375 15.11 -1.25 -8.47
N CYS A 376 15.38 -0.70 -7.28
CA CYS A 376 14.37 -0.46 -6.25
C CYS A 376 14.63 0.84 -5.48
N GLY A 377 13.62 1.72 -5.41
CA GLY A 377 13.71 2.99 -4.66
C GLY A 377 13.55 2.88 -3.14
N ALA A 378 13.38 1.68 -2.58
CA ALA A 378 13.30 1.48 -1.14
C ALA A 378 14.61 1.92 -0.44
N GLY A 379 14.50 2.68 0.63
CA GLY A 379 15.66 3.28 1.32
C GLY A 379 16.12 4.62 0.74
N GLU A 380 15.66 5.01 -0.46
CA GLU A 380 15.95 6.30 -1.08
C GLU A 380 14.93 7.37 -0.64
N ASN A 381 13.66 7.13 -0.94
CA ASN A 381 12.56 8.05 -0.64
C ASN A 381 11.46 7.44 0.24
N SER A 382 11.59 6.18 0.56
CA SER A 382 10.71 5.44 1.47
C SER A 382 11.52 4.55 2.41
N LEU A 383 10.96 4.28 3.60
CA LEU A 383 11.55 3.42 4.62
C LEU A 383 10.48 2.56 5.28
N CYS A 384 10.91 1.52 5.98
CA CYS A 384 10.11 0.81 6.94
C CYS A 384 10.79 0.88 8.33
N ILE A 385 9.97 1.06 9.37
CA ILE A 385 10.43 1.07 10.75
C ILE A 385 9.75 -0.10 11.47
N THR A 386 10.55 -1.00 12.03
CA THR A 386 10.04 -2.15 12.78
C THR A 386 9.51 -1.74 14.15
N PRO A 387 8.75 -2.59 14.84
CA PRO A 387 8.25 -2.26 16.19
C PRO A 387 9.34 -1.91 17.19
N GLU A 388 10.54 -2.50 17.06
CA GLU A 388 11.69 -2.25 17.92
C GLU A 388 12.50 -1.00 17.51
N GLY A 389 12.10 -0.30 16.45
CA GLY A 389 12.75 0.91 15.96
C GLY A 389 13.88 0.69 14.97
N ASN A 390 14.02 -0.52 14.41
CA ASN A 390 14.98 -0.75 13.33
C ASN A 390 14.54 -0.04 12.06
N VAL A 391 15.47 0.62 11.41
CA VAL A 391 15.29 1.30 10.12
C VAL A 391 15.75 0.37 9.02
N ILE A 392 14.83 0.01 8.13
CA ILE A 392 15.03 -0.91 7.01
C ILE A 392 14.47 -0.32 5.71
N PRO A 393 14.91 -0.76 4.52
CA PRO A 393 14.41 -0.24 3.24
C PRO A 393 12.90 -0.41 3.04
N CYS A 394 12.37 -1.61 3.30
CA CYS A 394 10.94 -1.90 3.28
C CYS A 394 10.63 -3.16 4.11
N CYS A 395 9.36 -3.44 4.36
CA CYS A 395 8.92 -4.61 5.16
C CYS A 395 9.35 -5.97 4.59
N SER A 396 9.68 -6.06 3.30
CA SER A 396 10.21 -7.28 2.67
C SER A 396 11.73 -7.29 2.54
N PHE A 397 12.42 -6.22 2.96
CA PHE A 397 13.87 -6.10 2.80
C PHE A 397 14.51 -5.66 4.13
N HIS A 398 14.98 -6.63 4.89
CA HIS A 398 15.49 -6.45 6.25
C HIS A 398 16.98 -6.11 6.32
N ALA A 399 17.52 -5.36 5.35
CA ALA A 399 18.84 -4.72 5.49
C ALA A 399 18.77 -3.67 6.61
N TYR A 400 19.65 -3.77 7.59
CA TYR A 400 19.62 -2.96 8.80
C TYR A 400 20.41 -1.66 8.60
N PHE A 401 19.72 -0.52 8.52
CA PHE A 401 20.37 0.79 8.40
C PHE A 401 20.74 1.44 9.73
N GLY A 402 20.11 1.01 10.83
CA GLY A 402 20.30 1.53 12.19
C GLY A 402 19.03 1.37 13.02
N ASN A 403 19.06 1.91 14.25
CA ASN A 403 17.92 1.88 15.17
C ASN A 403 17.68 3.25 15.79
N ILE A 404 16.42 3.71 15.80
CA ILE A 404 16.06 5.06 16.26
C ILE A 404 16.16 5.25 17.77
N LYS A 405 16.19 4.17 18.56
CA LYS A 405 16.46 4.26 20.01
C LYS A 405 17.90 4.66 20.33
N GLY A 406 18.82 4.31 19.42
CA GLY A 406 20.25 4.64 19.56
C GLY A 406 20.69 5.92 18.85
N SER A 407 19.90 6.39 17.85
CA SER A 407 20.29 7.54 17.04
C SER A 407 19.07 8.17 16.36
N ARG A 408 19.07 9.48 16.21
CA ARG A 408 18.03 10.16 15.41
C ARG A 408 18.00 9.65 13.96
N ILE A 409 16.80 9.60 13.39
CA ILE A 409 16.62 9.13 11.99
C ILE A 409 17.47 9.95 11.00
N SER A 410 17.60 11.25 11.20
CA SER A 410 18.44 12.11 10.35
C SER A 410 19.91 11.68 10.33
N ASN A 411 20.45 11.28 11.49
CA ASN A 411 21.81 10.78 11.60
C ASN A 411 21.97 9.39 10.93
N ILE A 412 20.97 8.50 11.09
CA ILE A 412 20.97 7.20 10.42
C ILE A 412 20.96 7.38 8.89
N LEU A 413 20.11 8.26 8.36
CA LEU A 413 20.02 8.52 6.92
C LEU A 413 21.30 9.10 6.32
N GLN A 414 22.07 9.86 7.10
CA GLN A 414 23.32 10.50 6.64
C GLN A 414 24.53 9.58 6.77
N ASN A 415 24.60 8.75 7.81
CA ASN A 415 25.83 8.08 8.22
C ASN A 415 25.75 6.54 8.18
N SER A 416 24.62 5.93 7.81
CA SER A 416 24.54 4.47 7.68
C SER A 416 25.36 3.99 6.49
N GLU A 417 26.39 3.20 6.76
CA GLU A 417 27.22 2.54 5.74
C GLU A 417 26.38 1.56 4.92
N GLU A 418 25.49 0.79 5.58
CA GLU A 418 24.62 -0.17 4.92
C GLU A 418 23.64 0.51 3.94
N ARG A 419 23.05 1.66 4.36
CA ARG A 419 22.20 2.44 3.46
C ARG A 419 23.00 3.00 2.29
N THR A 420 24.19 3.54 2.55
CA THR A 420 25.08 4.08 1.50
C THR A 420 25.46 2.98 0.51
N TYR A 421 25.84 1.81 1.00
CA TYR A 421 26.11 0.63 0.17
C TYR A 421 24.90 0.27 -0.69
N TRP A 422 23.71 0.13 -0.07
CA TRP A 422 22.48 -0.23 -0.78
C TRP A 422 22.12 0.78 -1.89
N LEU A 423 22.19 2.07 -1.61
CA LEU A 423 21.86 3.12 -2.58
C LEU A 423 22.91 3.23 -3.70
N GLY A 424 24.12 2.79 -3.46
CA GLY A 424 25.20 2.76 -4.44
C GLY A 424 25.13 1.59 -5.42
N LEU A 425 24.29 0.58 -5.16
CA LEU A 425 24.13 -0.58 -6.03
C LEU A 425 23.37 -0.22 -7.32
N SER A 426 23.76 -0.85 -8.39
CA SER A 426 23.09 -0.83 -9.69
C SER A 426 22.71 -2.26 -10.11
N LEU A 427 21.89 -2.41 -11.13
CA LEU A 427 21.54 -3.74 -11.65
C LEU A 427 22.75 -4.49 -12.23
N GLU A 428 23.84 -3.78 -12.59
CA GLU A 428 25.10 -4.40 -13.04
C GLU A 428 25.78 -5.22 -11.95
N ASP A 429 25.57 -4.86 -10.66
CA ASP A 429 26.18 -5.52 -9.51
C ASP A 429 25.52 -6.88 -9.18
N TYR A 430 24.32 -7.13 -9.74
CA TYR A 430 23.59 -8.37 -9.48
C TYR A 430 24.18 -9.54 -10.28
N GLU A 431 24.26 -10.73 -9.65
CA GLU A 431 24.91 -11.89 -10.24
C GLU A 431 24.23 -12.36 -11.53
N GLU A 432 22.91 -12.48 -11.53
CA GLU A 432 22.11 -13.06 -12.63
C GLU A 432 20.98 -12.16 -13.14
N CYS A 433 20.54 -11.18 -12.34
CA CYS A 433 19.38 -10.35 -12.67
C CYS A 433 19.64 -9.47 -13.89
N GLY A 434 18.67 -9.41 -14.81
CA GLY A 434 18.79 -8.63 -16.05
C GLY A 434 19.53 -9.30 -17.18
N LYS A 435 20.15 -10.50 -16.97
CA LYS A 435 21.04 -11.16 -17.95
C LYS A 435 20.34 -12.18 -18.86
N PHE A 436 19.09 -12.53 -18.59
CA PHE A 436 18.33 -13.52 -19.36
C PHE A 436 17.07 -12.90 -19.96
N GLU A 437 16.58 -13.46 -21.09
CA GLU A 437 15.37 -12.97 -21.78
C GLU A 437 14.14 -12.92 -20.85
N TYR A 438 13.96 -13.93 -19.99
CA TYR A 438 12.84 -13.95 -19.02
C TYR A 438 12.93 -12.83 -17.97
N CYS A 439 14.11 -12.22 -17.78
CA CYS A 439 14.24 -11.09 -16.84
C CYS A 439 13.42 -9.87 -17.26
N ALA A 440 13.07 -9.74 -18.56
CA ALA A 440 12.13 -8.71 -19.02
C ALA A 440 10.73 -8.85 -18.38
N TYR A 441 10.39 -10.04 -17.92
CA TYR A 441 9.11 -10.38 -17.26
C TYR A 441 9.21 -10.38 -15.73
N CYS A 442 10.36 -10.00 -15.18
CA CYS A 442 10.62 -10.05 -13.74
C CYS A 442 10.22 -8.75 -13.04
N ASN A 443 9.39 -8.86 -12.01
CA ASN A 443 9.23 -7.82 -11.00
C ASN A 443 10.32 -8.05 -9.94
N LEU A 444 11.54 -7.59 -10.23
CA LEU A 444 12.67 -7.79 -9.34
C LEU A 444 12.39 -7.19 -7.96
N CYS A 445 12.50 -8.02 -6.93
CA CYS A 445 12.41 -7.63 -5.53
C CYS A 445 13.72 -7.97 -4.81
N PRO A 446 14.57 -6.98 -4.51
CA PRO A 446 15.79 -7.20 -3.75
C PRO A 446 15.55 -7.74 -2.34
N GLY A 447 14.37 -7.44 -1.76
CA GLY A 447 13.94 -7.99 -0.48
C GLY A 447 13.79 -9.52 -0.52
N ASN A 448 13.17 -10.08 -1.56
CA ASN A 448 13.09 -11.52 -1.74
C ASN A 448 14.47 -12.15 -1.92
N ASN A 449 15.35 -11.49 -2.69
CA ASN A 449 16.75 -11.93 -2.82
C ASN A 449 17.42 -12.02 -1.44
N PHE A 450 17.24 -10.96 -0.63
CA PHE A 450 17.84 -10.86 0.69
C PHE A 450 17.29 -11.92 1.66
N VAL A 451 15.98 -12.15 1.69
CA VAL A 451 15.35 -13.17 2.56
C VAL A 451 15.86 -14.58 2.20
N GLU A 452 15.98 -14.88 0.90
CA GLU A 452 16.41 -16.21 0.46
C GLU A 452 17.92 -16.46 0.59
N HIS A 453 18.75 -15.39 0.47
CA HIS A 453 20.19 -15.56 0.33
C HIS A 453 21.04 -14.73 1.30
N GLY A 454 20.46 -13.87 2.12
CA GLY A 454 21.20 -12.93 2.99
C GLY A 454 21.89 -11.78 2.23
N THR A 455 21.66 -11.66 0.92
CA THR A 455 22.20 -10.60 0.06
C THR A 455 21.18 -10.19 -1.00
N PRO A 456 21.08 -8.89 -1.35
CA PRO A 456 20.20 -8.46 -2.43
C PRO A 456 20.69 -8.86 -3.82
N LEU A 457 21.96 -9.21 -3.97
CA LEU A 457 22.64 -9.38 -5.28
C LEU A 457 22.36 -10.72 -5.96
N LYS A 458 22.04 -11.76 -5.19
CA LYS A 458 21.76 -13.08 -5.71
C LYS A 458 20.28 -13.22 -6.03
N ALA A 459 19.96 -13.76 -7.21
CA ALA A 459 18.59 -13.85 -7.69
C ALA A 459 17.71 -14.78 -6.84
N SER A 460 16.54 -14.31 -6.42
CA SER A 460 15.53 -15.07 -5.70
C SER A 460 14.92 -16.15 -6.58
N GLU A 461 14.75 -17.36 -6.03
CA GLU A 461 14.08 -18.48 -6.69
C GLU A 461 12.62 -18.13 -7.05
N VAL A 462 11.88 -17.46 -6.16
CA VAL A 462 10.48 -17.11 -6.41
C VAL A 462 10.36 -16.06 -7.50
N ASN A 463 11.19 -15.02 -7.51
CA ASN A 463 11.17 -14.00 -8.56
C ASN A 463 11.50 -14.63 -9.93
N CYS A 464 12.52 -15.48 -9.99
CA CYS A 464 12.90 -16.18 -11.22
C CYS A 464 11.81 -17.17 -11.69
N TYR A 465 11.17 -17.88 -10.77
CA TYR A 465 10.06 -18.77 -11.08
C TYR A 465 8.90 -18.02 -11.75
N MET A 466 8.48 -16.90 -11.17
CA MET A 466 7.44 -16.05 -11.71
C MET A 466 7.80 -15.48 -13.09
N ALA A 467 9.03 -14.99 -13.25
CA ALA A 467 9.51 -14.45 -14.52
C ALA A 467 9.54 -15.51 -15.63
N LYS A 468 10.05 -16.71 -15.34
CA LYS A 468 10.08 -17.83 -16.28
C LYS A 468 8.68 -18.32 -16.66
N ALA A 469 7.73 -18.37 -15.69
CA ALA A 469 6.36 -18.76 -15.98
C ALA A 469 5.67 -17.74 -16.91
N ARG A 470 5.84 -16.44 -16.66
CA ARG A 470 5.28 -15.37 -17.49
C ARG A 470 5.89 -15.36 -18.89
N PHE A 471 7.21 -15.50 -19.01
CA PHE A 471 7.90 -15.62 -20.30
C PHE A 471 7.43 -16.84 -21.07
N GLY A 472 7.42 -18.03 -20.45
CA GLY A 472 6.98 -19.26 -21.08
C GLY A 472 5.51 -19.21 -21.53
N LEU A 473 4.62 -18.61 -20.71
CA LEU A 473 3.22 -18.40 -21.09
C LEU A 473 3.10 -17.45 -22.29
N SER A 474 3.85 -16.36 -22.33
CA SER A 474 3.88 -15.44 -23.46
C SER A 474 4.25 -16.16 -24.76
N GLN A 475 5.29 -17.01 -24.72
CA GLN A 475 5.69 -17.83 -25.87
C GLN A 475 4.57 -18.82 -26.30
N LYS A 476 3.94 -19.50 -25.35
CA LYS A 476 2.80 -20.41 -25.62
C LYS A 476 1.65 -19.67 -26.31
N LEU A 477 1.28 -18.48 -25.84
CA LEU A 477 0.19 -17.69 -26.40
C LEU A 477 0.48 -17.21 -27.82
N GLN A 478 1.74 -16.84 -28.14
CA GLN A 478 2.17 -16.48 -29.49
C GLN A 478 2.03 -17.65 -30.47
N HIS A 479 2.21 -18.88 -29.99
CA HIS A 479 2.02 -20.09 -30.78
C HIS A 479 0.57 -20.65 -30.74
N GLY A 480 -0.38 -19.91 -30.20
CA GLY A 480 -1.79 -20.28 -30.14
C GLY A 480 -2.18 -21.25 -29.02
N HIS A 481 -1.29 -21.47 -28.07
CA HIS A 481 -1.53 -22.34 -26.92
C HIS A 481 -1.96 -21.52 -25.69
N ASP A 482 -3.27 -21.38 -25.50
CA ASP A 482 -3.84 -20.69 -24.33
C ASP A 482 -4.24 -21.74 -23.26
N PRO A 483 -3.75 -21.61 -21.99
CA PRO A 483 -4.13 -22.53 -20.92
C PRO A 483 -5.63 -22.51 -20.61
N LEU A 484 -6.34 -21.43 -20.95
CA LEU A 484 -7.79 -21.38 -20.80
C LEU A 484 -8.55 -22.25 -21.81
N GLN A 485 -7.93 -22.61 -22.94
CA GLN A 485 -8.53 -23.49 -23.96
C GLN A 485 -9.92 -23.02 -24.44
N GLY A 486 -10.12 -21.71 -24.54
CA GLY A 486 -11.41 -21.11 -24.95
C GLY A 486 -12.48 -21.04 -23.84
N LYS A 487 -12.21 -21.55 -22.65
CA LYS A 487 -13.08 -21.44 -21.48
C LYS A 487 -12.91 -20.09 -20.77
N LYS A 488 -13.91 -19.73 -19.96
CA LYS A 488 -13.75 -18.60 -19.03
C LYS A 488 -12.80 -18.97 -17.90
N LEU A 489 -12.11 -17.97 -17.34
CA LEU A 489 -11.18 -18.17 -16.21
C LEU A 489 -11.82 -18.98 -15.08
N ARG A 490 -13.03 -18.61 -14.65
CA ARG A 490 -13.76 -19.28 -13.55
C ARG A 490 -14.04 -20.75 -13.82
N GLU A 491 -14.38 -21.10 -15.05
CA GLU A 491 -14.61 -22.48 -15.47
C GLU A 491 -13.31 -23.29 -15.40
N LYS A 492 -12.21 -22.67 -15.86
CA LYS A 492 -10.90 -23.33 -15.85
C LYS A 492 -10.35 -23.53 -14.45
N LEU A 493 -10.52 -22.55 -13.57
CA LEU A 493 -10.13 -22.65 -12.14
C LEU A 493 -10.95 -23.74 -11.42
N ALA A 494 -12.22 -23.92 -11.76
CA ALA A 494 -13.07 -24.96 -11.17
C ALA A 494 -12.59 -26.39 -11.50
N GLU A 495 -11.90 -26.60 -12.63
CA GLU A 495 -11.36 -27.89 -13.06
C GLU A 495 -10.09 -28.30 -12.28
N LEU A 496 -9.44 -27.36 -11.59
CA LEU A 496 -8.24 -27.64 -10.80
C LEU A 496 -8.55 -28.63 -9.67
N PRO A 497 -7.59 -29.49 -9.31
CA PRO A 497 -7.75 -30.39 -8.16
C PRO A 497 -7.96 -29.60 -6.87
N GLU A 498 -8.57 -30.26 -5.89
CA GLU A 498 -8.71 -29.70 -4.55
C GLU A 498 -7.35 -29.57 -3.87
N TYR A 499 -7.20 -28.52 -3.06
CA TYR A 499 -5.97 -28.30 -2.30
C TYR A 499 -5.80 -29.39 -1.22
N VAL A 500 -4.62 -29.99 -1.21
CA VAL A 500 -4.25 -30.96 -0.17
C VAL A 500 -3.47 -30.24 0.93
N PRO A 501 -3.94 -30.22 2.19
CA PRO A 501 -3.25 -29.55 3.28
C PRO A 501 -1.80 -30.01 3.49
N ILE A 502 -0.94 -29.11 3.95
CA ILE A 502 0.51 -29.33 4.10
C ILE A 502 0.85 -30.59 4.91
N ALA A 503 0.10 -30.85 5.99
CA ALA A 503 0.33 -32.04 6.81
C ALA A 503 0.24 -33.33 5.99
N ILE A 504 -0.82 -33.46 5.17
CA ILE A 504 -1.03 -34.61 4.29
C ILE A 504 0.03 -34.65 3.19
N GLN A 505 0.42 -33.53 2.62
CA GLN A 505 1.48 -33.47 1.62
C GLN A 505 2.84 -33.94 2.18
N ARG A 506 3.15 -33.62 3.44
CA ARG A 506 4.38 -34.07 4.11
C ARG A 506 4.38 -35.56 4.39
N GLU A 507 3.23 -36.12 4.76
CA GLU A 507 3.08 -37.57 4.94
C GLU A 507 3.28 -38.34 3.63
N ASN A 508 2.65 -37.87 2.53
CA ASN A 508 2.75 -38.48 1.21
C ASN A 508 4.16 -38.39 0.59
N ARG A 509 5.04 -37.53 1.08
CA ARG A 509 6.44 -37.43 0.62
C ARG A 509 7.42 -38.25 1.46
N LYS A 510 6.97 -38.87 2.55
CA LYS A 510 7.77 -39.78 3.38
C LYS A 510 7.64 -41.22 2.95
N ILE A 511 6.81 -41.52 1.96
CA ILE A 511 6.66 -42.80 1.27
C ILE A 511 7.46 -42.74 -0.03
#